data_fd49d05a8eb405d6e607f8905716f3d9
#
_entry.id   fd49d05a8eb405d6e607f8905716f3d9
#
_cell.length_a   1.000
_cell.length_b   1.000
_cell.length_c   1.000
_cell.angle_alpha   90.00
_cell.angle_beta   90.00
_cell.angle_gamma   90.00
#
_symmetry.space_group_name_H-M   'P 1'
#
loop_
_entity.id
_entity.type
_entity.pdbx_description
1 polymer ?
#
loop_
_entity_poly.entity_id
_entity_poly.type
_entity_poly.pdbx_seq_one_letter_code
_entity_poly.pdbx_strand_id
1 'polypeptide(L)'
;MIIVPFENSINHISSVFSGISDRMKDKEEILAENEKLQSQVDSLTEQNNKLIQDQTELVRLEQLYDLDQQYTEYPKVAARIISKDPGNWYDTFMINKGTSDGIRIDNNVIAGKGLVGIVTEVGAHWATVRSIIDDSSNVSAMTVSTQDNCVVEGDLELIDEGKLSFSQLYDQDNKVTVGERIVTSNISEKYVEGLFIGYISEISQDSNNLTKNGTIVTPVDFAHLKDVLVITVNKGDSVNEE
;
A
#
# COMPACT_ATOMS: atom_id res chain seq x y z
N MET A 1 -7.54 99.61 -7.52
CA MET A 1 -8.51 98.54 -7.31
C MET A 1 -7.98 97.29 -8.01
N ILE A 2 -7.35 96.40 -7.22
CA ILE A 2 -6.63 95.24 -7.77
C ILE A 2 -7.55 94.06 -7.55
N ILE A 3 -8.10 93.50 -8.63
CA ILE A 3 -8.76 92.22 -8.60
C ILE A 3 -7.73 91.14 -9.03
N VAL A 4 -7.25 90.43 -8.10
CA VAL A 4 -6.30 89.29 -8.36
C VAL A 4 -7.18 88.05 -8.65
N PRO A 5 -6.84 87.21 -9.62
CA PRO A 5 -7.70 86.18 -10.09
C PRO A 5 -7.70 84.99 -9.10
N PHE A 6 -8.88 84.74 -8.55
CA PHE A 6 -9.14 83.58 -7.65
C PHE A 6 -9.38 82.25 -8.43
N GLU A 7 -9.36 82.33 -9.77
CA GLU A 7 -9.72 81.20 -10.64
C GLU A 7 -8.65 80.10 -10.76
N ASN A 8 -7.36 80.42 -10.55
CA ASN A 8 -6.30 79.39 -10.69
C ASN A 8 -6.18 78.42 -9.52
N SER A 9 -6.75 78.77 -8.35
CA SER A 9 -6.67 77.92 -7.18
C SER A 9 -7.74 76.81 -7.17
N ILE A 10 -8.88 77.01 -7.79
CA ILE A 10 -9.96 76.03 -7.84
C ILE A 10 -9.67 74.91 -8.84
N ASN A 11 -9.05 75.23 -9.96
CA ASN A 11 -8.66 74.25 -10.99
C ASN A 11 -7.54 73.30 -10.50
N HIS A 12 -6.61 73.79 -9.67
CA HIS A 12 -5.58 72.96 -9.09
C HIS A 12 -6.10 71.97 -8.03
N ILE A 13 -7.09 72.39 -7.25
CA ILE A 13 -7.72 71.56 -6.26
C ILE A 13 -8.58 70.47 -6.91
N SER A 14 -9.32 70.78 -7.97
CA SER A 14 -10.10 69.79 -8.70
C SER A 14 -9.27 68.73 -9.42
N SER A 15 -8.13 69.12 -9.99
CA SER A 15 -7.20 68.18 -10.66
C SER A 15 -6.47 67.26 -9.68
N VAL A 16 -6.18 67.70 -8.46
CA VAL A 16 -5.62 66.84 -7.39
C VAL A 16 -6.67 65.85 -6.88
N PHE A 17 -7.93 66.30 -6.70
CA PHE A 17 -9.01 65.42 -6.27
C PHE A 17 -9.39 64.38 -7.33
N SER A 18 -9.41 64.74 -8.64
CA SER A 18 -9.65 63.76 -9.71
C SER A 18 -8.51 62.72 -9.78
N GLY A 19 -7.24 63.14 -9.68
CA GLY A 19 -6.10 62.22 -9.66
C GLY A 19 -6.04 61.28 -8.45
N ILE A 20 -6.56 61.68 -7.28
CA ILE A 20 -6.71 60.83 -6.11
C ILE A 20 -7.87 59.83 -6.32
N SER A 21 -9.00 60.29 -6.87
CA SER A 21 -10.14 59.42 -7.18
C SER A 21 -9.79 58.34 -8.21
N ASP A 22 -9.07 58.71 -9.27
CA ASP A 22 -8.61 57.73 -10.28
C ASP A 22 -7.63 56.70 -9.71
N ARG A 23 -6.67 57.14 -8.89
CA ARG A 23 -5.74 56.23 -8.19
C ARG A 23 -6.44 55.32 -7.17
N MET A 24 -7.53 55.78 -6.55
CA MET A 24 -8.32 54.92 -5.65
C MET A 24 -9.12 53.88 -6.43
N LYS A 25 -9.68 54.23 -7.59
CA LYS A 25 -10.36 53.27 -8.47
C LYS A 25 -9.40 52.23 -9.01
N ASP A 26 -8.23 52.66 -9.51
CA ASP A 26 -7.20 51.74 -9.98
C ASP A 26 -6.77 50.77 -8.87
N LYS A 27 -6.63 51.24 -7.63
CA LYS A 27 -6.29 50.40 -6.49
C LYS A 27 -7.40 49.40 -6.13
N GLU A 28 -8.66 49.82 -6.16
CA GLU A 28 -9.81 48.96 -5.91
C GLU A 28 -9.94 47.88 -7.01
N GLU A 29 -9.67 48.23 -8.26
CA GLU A 29 -9.67 47.30 -9.39
C GLU A 29 -8.55 46.28 -9.26
N ILE A 30 -7.32 46.71 -8.92
CA ILE A 30 -6.19 45.81 -8.65
C ILE A 30 -6.46 44.89 -7.47
N LEU A 31 -7.09 45.37 -6.39
CA LEU A 31 -7.46 44.56 -5.26
C LEU A 31 -8.51 43.49 -5.63
N ALA A 32 -9.54 43.88 -6.38
CA ALA A 32 -10.57 42.96 -6.85
C ALA A 32 -9.99 41.90 -7.81
N GLU A 33 -9.08 42.30 -8.69
CA GLU A 33 -8.39 41.38 -9.58
C GLU A 33 -7.47 40.41 -8.78
N ASN A 34 -6.79 40.91 -7.76
CA ASN A 34 -5.96 40.11 -6.89
C ASN A 34 -6.79 39.07 -6.12
N GLU A 35 -7.92 39.48 -5.53
CA GLU A 35 -8.86 38.57 -4.87
C GLU A 35 -9.40 37.49 -5.82
N LYS A 36 -9.74 37.90 -7.06
CA LYS A 36 -10.18 36.97 -8.10
C LYS A 36 -9.09 35.97 -8.49
N LEU A 37 -7.87 36.46 -8.70
CA LEU A 37 -6.72 35.59 -9.02
C LEU A 37 -6.42 34.64 -7.87
N GLN A 38 -6.46 35.13 -6.62
CA GLN A 38 -6.29 34.28 -5.45
C GLN A 38 -7.35 33.17 -5.38
N SER A 39 -8.62 33.51 -5.59
CA SER A 39 -9.71 32.54 -5.65
C SER A 39 -9.55 31.52 -6.77
N GLN A 40 -9.00 31.94 -7.93
CA GLN A 40 -8.68 31.03 -9.03
C GLN A 40 -7.52 30.10 -8.67
N VAL A 41 -6.47 30.60 -8.03
CA VAL A 41 -5.33 29.80 -7.56
C VAL A 41 -5.82 28.77 -6.53
N ASP A 42 -6.66 29.17 -5.57
CA ASP A 42 -7.19 28.26 -4.56
C ASP A 42 -8.04 27.16 -5.21
N SER A 43 -8.93 27.52 -6.15
CA SER A 43 -9.74 26.56 -6.90
C SER A 43 -8.90 25.60 -7.74
N LEU A 44 -7.89 26.12 -8.45
CA LEU A 44 -6.98 25.29 -9.25
C LEU A 44 -6.15 24.36 -8.36
N THR A 45 -5.73 24.83 -7.18
CA THR A 45 -5.00 24.02 -6.21
C THR A 45 -5.88 22.88 -5.69
N GLU A 46 -7.14 23.16 -5.37
CA GLU A 46 -8.11 22.13 -4.94
C GLU A 46 -8.35 21.10 -6.04
N GLN A 47 -8.56 21.57 -7.29
CA GLN A 47 -8.73 20.67 -8.44
C GLN A 47 -7.49 19.81 -8.68
N ASN A 48 -6.28 20.37 -8.56
CA ASN A 48 -5.03 19.65 -8.72
C ASN A 48 -4.88 18.58 -7.64
N ASN A 49 -5.15 18.92 -6.38
CA ASN A 49 -5.10 17.96 -5.28
C ASN A 49 -6.09 16.79 -5.50
N LYS A 50 -7.30 17.11 -5.98
CA LYS A 50 -8.29 16.07 -6.31
C LYS A 50 -7.79 15.16 -7.44
N LEU A 51 -7.24 15.73 -8.51
CA LEU A 51 -6.69 14.95 -9.62
C LEU A 51 -5.55 14.03 -9.18
N ILE A 52 -4.67 14.50 -8.29
CA ILE A 52 -3.59 13.67 -7.72
C ILE A 52 -4.18 12.50 -6.90
N GLN A 53 -5.23 12.76 -6.11
CA GLN A 53 -5.91 11.71 -5.35
C GLN A 53 -6.57 10.68 -6.28
N ASP A 54 -7.30 11.13 -7.30
CA ASP A 54 -7.96 10.27 -8.27
C ASP A 54 -6.94 9.42 -9.06
N GLN A 55 -5.81 10.01 -9.43
CA GLN A 55 -4.72 9.29 -10.10
C GLN A 55 -4.10 8.22 -9.20
N THR A 56 -3.86 8.55 -7.92
CA THR A 56 -3.33 7.59 -6.93
C THR A 56 -4.29 6.41 -6.73
N GLU A 57 -5.60 6.70 -6.66
CA GLU A 57 -6.63 5.68 -6.54
C GLU A 57 -6.70 4.78 -7.78
N LEU A 58 -6.57 5.34 -8.99
CA LEU A 58 -6.53 4.60 -10.24
C LEU A 58 -5.35 3.60 -10.25
N VAL A 59 -4.13 4.06 -9.97
CA VAL A 59 -2.94 3.19 -9.90
C VAL A 59 -3.14 2.06 -8.90
N ARG A 60 -3.76 2.35 -7.77
CA ARG A 60 -4.05 1.35 -6.74
C ARG A 60 -5.05 0.28 -7.23
N LEU A 61 -6.12 0.71 -7.91
CA LEU A 61 -7.11 -0.22 -8.46
C LEU A 61 -6.52 -1.08 -9.59
N GLU A 62 -5.65 -0.52 -10.42
CA GLU A 62 -4.90 -1.28 -11.43
C GLU A 62 -4.03 -2.36 -10.79
N GLN A 63 -3.31 -2.03 -9.71
CA GLN A 63 -2.49 -3.01 -8.98
C GLN A 63 -3.32 -4.15 -8.40
N LEU A 64 -4.51 -3.86 -7.84
CA LEU A 64 -5.42 -4.88 -7.35
C LEU A 64 -5.98 -5.77 -8.48
N TYR A 65 -6.29 -5.16 -9.62
CA TYR A 65 -6.75 -5.89 -10.78
C TYR A 65 -5.66 -6.82 -11.35
N ASP A 66 -4.43 -6.34 -11.46
CA ASP A 66 -3.30 -7.15 -11.92
C ASP A 66 -3.04 -8.33 -10.97
N LEU A 67 -3.14 -8.09 -9.64
CA LEU A 67 -3.01 -9.15 -8.65
C LEU A 67 -4.15 -10.18 -8.78
N ASP A 68 -5.38 -9.74 -9.03
CA ASP A 68 -6.51 -10.62 -9.26
C ASP A 68 -6.28 -11.50 -10.50
N GLN A 69 -5.75 -10.93 -11.56
CA GLN A 69 -5.43 -11.67 -12.79
C GLN A 69 -4.28 -12.68 -12.61
N GLN A 70 -3.35 -12.42 -11.69
CA GLN A 70 -2.24 -13.34 -11.42
C GLN A 70 -2.69 -14.66 -10.79
N TYR A 71 -3.77 -14.65 -10.01
CA TYR A 71 -4.28 -15.81 -9.27
C TYR A 71 -5.74 -16.10 -9.65
N THR A 72 -6.03 -16.24 -10.94
CA THR A 72 -7.39 -16.44 -11.46
C THR A 72 -8.05 -17.74 -11.00
N GLU A 73 -7.27 -18.74 -10.63
CA GLU A 73 -7.71 -20.04 -10.12
C GLU A 73 -8.37 -19.97 -8.74
N TYR A 74 -8.08 -18.93 -7.96
CA TYR A 74 -8.63 -18.78 -6.63
C TYR A 74 -9.72 -17.72 -6.59
N PRO A 75 -10.93 -18.03 -6.05
CA PRO A 75 -11.94 -17.02 -5.78
C PRO A 75 -11.44 -16.08 -4.67
N LYS A 76 -11.62 -14.77 -4.86
CA LYS A 76 -11.07 -13.73 -3.98
C LYS A 76 -12.10 -12.66 -3.67
N VAL A 77 -11.95 -12.03 -2.53
CA VAL A 77 -12.74 -10.87 -2.09
C VAL A 77 -11.79 -9.73 -1.78
N ALA A 78 -12.01 -8.58 -2.40
CA ALA A 78 -11.28 -7.37 -2.10
C ALA A 78 -11.72 -6.80 -0.74
N ALA A 79 -10.76 -6.45 0.09
CA ALA A 79 -10.99 -5.89 1.41
C ALA A 79 -10.07 -4.69 1.68
N ARG A 80 -10.55 -3.74 2.49
CA ARG A 80 -9.78 -2.58 2.93
C ARG A 80 -9.32 -2.79 4.36
N ILE A 81 -8.10 -2.41 4.66
CA ILE A 81 -7.58 -2.39 6.02
C ILE A 81 -8.22 -1.22 6.77
N ILE A 82 -8.86 -1.50 7.90
CA ILE A 82 -9.60 -0.54 8.72
C ILE A 82 -8.92 -0.24 10.06
N SER A 83 -8.02 -1.11 10.50
CA SER A 83 -7.24 -0.90 11.72
C SER A 83 -5.92 -1.62 11.61
N LYS A 84 -4.88 -1.02 12.16
CA LYS A 84 -3.54 -1.59 12.33
C LYS A 84 -3.14 -1.41 13.78
N ASP A 85 -2.41 -2.34 14.35
CA ASP A 85 -1.90 -2.20 15.71
C ASP A 85 -0.79 -1.11 15.71
N PRO A 86 -0.94 -0.03 16.49
CA PRO A 86 0.03 1.06 16.50
C PRO A 86 1.37 0.70 17.18
N GLY A 87 1.44 -0.42 17.90
CA GLY A 87 2.60 -0.82 18.68
C GLY A 87 3.59 -1.74 17.96
N ASN A 88 3.13 -2.46 16.94
CA ASN A 88 3.88 -3.53 16.27
C ASN A 88 3.67 -3.49 14.76
N TRP A 89 4.45 -2.72 14.09
CA TRP A 89 4.77 -2.64 12.65
C TRP A 89 4.00 -3.60 11.71
N TYR A 90 2.61 -3.62 11.80
CA TYR A 90 1.78 -4.37 10.87
C TYR A 90 1.86 -5.90 10.97
N ASP A 91 2.26 -6.44 12.10
CA ASP A 91 2.18 -7.88 12.38
C ASP A 91 0.74 -8.37 12.34
N THR A 92 -0.20 -7.56 12.83
CA THR A 92 -1.64 -7.85 12.83
C THR A 92 -2.45 -6.63 12.40
N PHE A 93 -3.44 -6.84 11.54
CA PHE A 93 -4.35 -5.79 11.08
C PHE A 93 -5.77 -6.31 10.87
N MET A 94 -6.75 -5.40 10.87
CA MET A 94 -8.15 -5.72 10.62
C MET A 94 -8.59 -5.25 9.23
N ILE A 95 -9.45 -6.03 8.60
CA ILE A 95 -10.08 -5.74 7.30
C ILE A 95 -11.59 -5.58 7.46
N ASN A 96 -12.23 -4.84 6.54
CA ASN A 96 -13.67 -4.50 6.53
C ASN A 96 -14.55 -5.58 5.88
N LYS A 97 -14.10 -6.83 5.85
CA LYS A 97 -14.78 -7.96 5.28
C LYS A 97 -14.77 -9.12 6.27
N GLY A 98 -15.84 -9.92 6.30
CA GLY A 98 -16.02 -10.99 7.27
C GLY A 98 -16.80 -12.18 6.73
N THR A 99 -17.46 -12.92 7.64
CA THR A 99 -18.25 -14.12 7.27
C THR A 99 -19.38 -13.83 6.31
N SER A 100 -19.98 -12.62 6.37
CA SER A 100 -21.01 -12.19 5.41
C SER A 100 -20.49 -12.04 3.98
N ASP A 101 -19.19 -11.91 3.82
CA ASP A 101 -18.50 -11.79 2.52
C ASP A 101 -17.82 -13.11 2.10
N GLY A 102 -18.03 -14.20 2.87
CA GLY A 102 -17.44 -15.51 2.60
C GLY A 102 -16.03 -15.71 3.18
N ILE A 103 -15.57 -14.80 4.04
CA ILE A 103 -14.27 -14.93 4.70
C ILE A 103 -14.34 -15.91 5.86
N ARG A 104 -13.33 -16.74 5.99
CA ARG A 104 -13.18 -17.76 7.03
C ARG A 104 -11.77 -17.70 7.64
N ILE A 105 -11.63 -18.27 8.82
CA ILE A 105 -10.31 -18.51 9.43
C ILE A 105 -9.47 -19.35 8.46
N ASP A 106 -8.16 -19.11 8.45
CA ASP A 106 -7.18 -19.69 7.55
C ASP A 106 -7.31 -19.30 6.06
N ASN A 107 -8.19 -18.34 5.71
CA ASN A 107 -8.13 -17.72 4.38
C ASN A 107 -6.83 -16.95 4.19
N ASN A 108 -6.20 -17.12 3.04
CA ASN A 108 -4.94 -16.46 2.73
C ASN A 108 -5.17 -15.04 2.22
N VAL A 109 -4.28 -14.13 2.57
CA VAL A 109 -4.38 -12.72 2.22
C VAL A 109 -3.18 -12.32 1.37
N ILE A 110 -3.44 -11.71 0.22
CA ILE A 110 -2.42 -11.26 -0.74
C ILE A 110 -2.58 -9.77 -1.03
N ALA A 111 -1.48 -9.09 -1.31
CA ALA A 111 -1.47 -7.70 -1.77
C ALA A 111 -0.18 -7.39 -2.55
N GLY A 112 -0.19 -6.32 -3.32
CA GLY A 112 0.95 -5.94 -4.14
C GLY A 112 1.28 -7.02 -5.16
N LYS A 113 2.25 -7.85 -4.88
CA LYS A 113 2.63 -8.99 -5.75
C LYS A 113 2.87 -10.27 -4.95
N GLY A 114 2.42 -10.35 -3.70
CA GLY A 114 2.78 -11.49 -2.86
C GLY A 114 1.84 -11.75 -1.69
N LEU A 115 2.21 -12.78 -0.95
CA LEU A 115 1.54 -13.20 0.28
C LEU A 115 1.73 -12.14 1.37
N VAL A 116 0.63 -11.76 2.01
CA VAL A 116 0.62 -10.83 3.14
C VAL A 116 0.45 -11.55 4.47
N GLY A 117 -0.44 -12.53 4.53
CA GLY A 117 -0.76 -13.19 5.79
C GLY A 117 -1.92 -14.15 5.69
N ILE A 118 -2.51 -14.43 6.84
CA ILE A 118 -3.61 -15.37 7.00
C ILE A 118 -4.64 -14.81 7.99
N VAL A 119 -5.93 -15.09 7.74
CA VAL A 119 -7.03 -14.72 8.64
C VAL A 119 -6.97 -15.59 9.89
N THR A 120 -6.90 -14.95 11.06
CA THR A 120 -6.87 -15.62 12.38
C THR A 120 -8.17 -15.52 13.15
N GLU A 121 -8.91 -14.43 12.95
CA GLU A 121 -10.22 -14.21 13.58
C GLU A 121 -11.19 -13.61 12.57
N VAL A 122 -12.48 -13.92 12.70
CA VAL A 122 -13.48 -13.42 11.78
C VAL A 122 -14.78 -13.10 12.51
N GLY A 123 -15.30 -11.89 12.28
CA GLY A 123 -16.64 -11.46 12.65
C GLY A 123 -17.57 -11.40 11.44
N ALA A 124 -18.77 -10.87 11.62
CA ALA A 124 -19.75 -10.77 10.53
C ALA A 124 -19.26 -9.88 9.37
N HIS A 125 -18.63 -8.74 9.68
CA HIS A 125 -18.20 -7.71 8.71
C HIS A 125 -16.76 -7.25 8.91
N TRP A 126 -15.97 -8.02 9.63
CA TRP A 126 -14.55 -7.76 9.85
C TRP A 126 -13.78 -9.06 9.99
N ALA A 127 -12.50 -9.03 9.75
CA ALA A 127 -11.59 -10.12 10.06
C ALA A 127 -10.22 -9.57 10.51
N THR A 128 -9.54 -10.32 11.36
CA THR A 128 -8.17 -10.07 11.79
C THR A 128 -7.24 -10.92 10.94
N VAL A 129 -6.20 -10.29 10.41
CA VAL A 129 -5.16 -10.93 9.61
C VAL A 129 -3.85 -10.85 10.36
N ARG A 130 -3.19 -12.00 10.53
CA ARG A 130 -1.80 -12.05 10.96
C ARG A 130 -0.91 -12.04 9.74
N SER A 131 0.03 -11.12 9.74
CA SER A 131 0.99 -10.96 8.65
C SER A 131 2.07 -12.04 8.68
N ILE A 132 2.70 -12.31 7.54
CA ILE A 132 3.85 -13.21 7.46
C ILE A 132 5.12 -12.63 8.08
N ILE A 133 5.14 -11.34 8.40
CA ILE A 133 6.25 -10.66 9.09
C ILE A 133 6.20 -10.82 10.61
N ASP A 134 5.08 -11.26 11.17
CA ASP A 134 4.94 -11.55 12.60
C ASP A 134 5.90 -12.67 13.02
N ASP A 135 6.64 -12.48 14.12
CA ASP A 135 7.64 -13.42 14.63
C ASP A 135 7.06 -14.83 14.94
N SER A 136 5.73 -14.92 15.13
CA SER A 136 5.03 -16.18 15.31
C SER A 136 4.55 -16.82 14.01
N SER A 137 4.77 -16.15 12.87
CA SER A 137 4.37 -16.65 11.56
C SER A 137 5.39 -17.58 10.97
N ASN A 138 4.94 -18.79 10.62
CA ASN A 138 5.73 -19.79 9.91
C ASN A 138 4.96 -20.23 8.67
N VAL A 139 5.57 -20.04 7.51
CA VAL A 139 5.00 -20.37 6.22
C VAL A 139 5.79 -21.47 5.56
N SER A 140 5.15 -22.63 5.34
CA SER A 140 5.78 -23.68 4.53
C SER A 140 5.88 -23.20 3.09
N ALA A 141 7.10 -23.15 2.58
CA ALA A 141 7.42 -22.59 1.29
C ALA A 141 8.31 -23.55 0.47
N MET A 142 8.47 -23.24 -0.80
CA MET A 142 9.37 -23.99 -1.68
C MET A 142 10.00 -23.07 -2.73
N THR A 143 11.13 -23.47 -3.24
CA THR A 143 11.76 -22.88 -4.42
C THR A 143 10.98 -23.26 -5.68
N VAL A 144 10.87 -22.34 -6.63
CA VAL A 144 10.13 -22.61 -7.89
C VAL A 144 10.92 -23.55 -8.82
N SER A 145 12.25 -23.39 -8.89
CA SER A 145 13.08 -24.12 -9.87
C SER A 145 13.37 -25.56 -9.46
N THR A 146 13.65 -25.79 -8.17
CA THR A 146 14.06 -27.10 -7.67
C THR A 146 12.97 -27.81 -6.87
N GLN A 147 11.91 -27.08 -6.48
CA GLN A 147 10.81 -27.54 -5.60
C GLN A 147 11.30 -28.02 -4.22
N ASP A 148 12.47 -27.53 -3.80
CA ASP A 148 12.99 -27.79 -2.47
C ASP A 148 12.21 -27.00 -1.42
N ASN A 149 11.79 -27.69 -0.36
CA ASN A 149 10.99 -27.09 0.70
C ASN A 149 11.86 -26.33 1.71
N CYS A 150 11.28 -25.28 2.26
CA CYS A 150 11.82 -24.48 3.35
C CYS A 150 10.70 -23.95 4.24
N VAL A 151 11.06 -23.36 5.36
CA VAL A 151 10.15 -22.62 6.23
C VAL A 151 10.52 -21.14 6.15
N VAL A 152 9.59 -20.28 5.80
CA VAL A 152 9.73 -18.82 5.87
C VAL A 152 9.17 -18.38 7.20
N GLU A 153 9.97 -17.61 7.93
CA GLU A 153 9.68 -17.13 9.28
C GLU A 153 9.61 -15.63 9.27
N GLY A 154 8.62 -15.08 9.97
CA GLY A 154 8.53 -13.66 10.22
C GLY A 154 9.70 -13.19 11.07
N ASP A 155 10.15 -11.98 10.84
CA ASP A 155 11.21 -11.36 11.62
C ASP A 155 11.02 -9.84 11.58
N LEU A 156 10.52 -9.28 12.68
CA LEU A 156 10.23 -7.87 12.80
C LEU A 156 11.49 -6.98 12.77
N GLU A 157 12.67 -7.54 13.08
CA GLU A 157 13.93 -6.79 12.98
C GLU A 157 14.39 -6.64 11.52
N LEU A 158 14.06 -7.61 10.66
CA LEU A 158 14.43 -7.60 9.24
C LEU A 158 13.44 -6.85 8.34
N ILE A 159 12.25 -6.58 8.82
CA ILE A 159 11.20 -6.00 7.97
C ILE A 159 11.49 -4.56 7.55
N ASP A 160 12.23 -3.79 8.35
CA ASP A 160 12.68 -2.45 7.96
C ASP A 160 13.56 -2.47 6.71
N GLU A 161 14.22 -3.61 6.44
CA GLU A 161 14.98 -3.87 5.21
C GLU A 161 14.12 -4.54 4.11
N GLY A 162 12.82 -4.79 4.36
CA GLY A 162 11.93 -5.50 3.45
C GLY A 162 12.29 -6.99 3.33
N LYS A 163 12.88 -7.57 4.38
CA LYS A 163 13.36 -8.95 4.39
C LYS A 163 12.55 -9.83 5.36
N LEU A 164 12.53 -11.12 5.06
CA LEU A 164 12.06 -12.21 5.91
C LEU A 164 13.18 -13.21 6.06
N SER A 165 13.17 -14.01 7.13
CA SER A 165 14.10 -15.13 7.27
C SER A 165 13.53 -16.40 6.64
N PHE A 166 14.39 -17.33 6.26
CA PHE A 166 14.01 -18.70 5.95
C PHE A 166 15.01 -19.69 6.55
N SER A 167 14.48 -20.85 6.88
CA SER A 167 15.25 -21.95 7.47
C SER A 167 14.88 -23.29 6.81
N GLN A 168 15.62 -24.33 7.14
CA GLN A 168 15.36 -25.72 6.75
C GLN A 168 15.25 -25.94 5.23
N LEU A 169 15.91 -25.14 4.41
CA LEU A 169 15.97 -25.37 2.97
C LEU A 169 16.83 -26.61 2.68
N TYR A 170 16.21 -27.64 2.10
CA TYR A 170 16.84 -28.89 1.80
C TYR A 170 17.30 -28.90 0.33
N ASP A 171 18.49 -28.39 0.08
CA ASP A 171 19.11 -28.30 -1.26
C ASP A 171 20.34 -29.19 -1.33
N GLN A 172 20.14 -30.49 -1.56
CA GLN A 172 21.21 -31.49 -1.63
C GLN A 172 22.17 -31.27 -2.80
N ASP A 173 21.66 -30.82 -3.90
CA ASP A 173 22.41 -30.64 -5.15
C ASP A 173 23.15 -29.30 -5.24
N ASN A 174 23.00 -28.41 -4.24
CA ASN A 174 23.51 -27.05 -4.24
C ASN A 174 23.09 -26.23 -5.49
N LYS A 175 21.83 -26.40 -5.94
CA LYS A 175 21.29 -25.75 -7.11
C LYS A 175 20.58 -24.42 -6.81
N VAL A 176 20.11 -24.26 -5.57
CA VAL A 176 19.42 -23.03 -5.16
C VAL A 176 20.42 -21.90 -5.00
N THR A 177 20.13 -20.77 -5.62
CA THR A 177 21.00 -19.59 -5.66
C THR A 177 20.27 -18.33 -5.20
N VAL A 178 21.03 -17.29 -4.88
CA VAL A 178 20.49 -15.95 -4.65
C VAL A 178 19.72 -15.49 -5.90
N GLY A 179 18.55 -14.86 -5.67
CA GLY A 179 17.60 -14.47 -6.72
C GLY A 179 16.55 -15.54 -7.04
N GLU A 180 16.63 -16.72 -6.44
CA GLU A 180 15.62 -17.77 -6.59
C GLU A 180 14.28 -17.33 -6.01
N ARG A 181 13.20 -17.73 -6.70
CA ARG A 181 11.82 -17.37 -6.34
C ARG A 181 11.27 -18.36 -5.33
N ILE A 182 10.69 -17.83 -4.25
CA ILE A 182 10.05 -18.61 -3.19
C ILE A 182 8.53 -18.39 -3.24
N VAL A 183 7.79 -19.49 -3.17
CA VAL A 183 6.33 -19.55 -3.13
C VAL A 183 5.87 -20.46 -1.99
N THR A 184 4.58 -20.34 -1.60
CA THR A 184 3.99 -21.30 -0.64
C THR A 184 4.00 -22.71 -1.21
N SER A 185 4.32 -23.69 -0.37
CA SER A 185 4.41 -25.09 -0.76
C SER A 185 3.07 -25.82 -0.63
N ASN A 186 2.98 -26.95 -1.32
CA ASN A 186 1.83 -27.86 -1.22
C ASN A 186 1.78 -28.64 0.12
N ILE A 187 2.83 -28.61 0.92
CA ILE A 187 2.87 -29.31 2.22
C ILE A 187 2.14 -28.54 3.33
N SER A 188 1.95 -27.22 3.17
CA SER A 188 1.23 -26.41 4.14
C SER A 188 -0.21 -26.92 4.34
N GLU A 189 -0.68 -26.95 5.57
CA GLU A 189 -2.10 -27.21 5.88
C GLU A 189 -2.95 -25.93 5.81
N LYS A 190 -2.34 -24.74 5.84
CA LYS A 190 -3.01 -23.44 5.96
C LYS A 190 -2.91 -22.57 4.71
N TYR A 191 -1.80 -22.71 3.98
CA TYR A 191 -1.55 -21.86 2.81
C TYR A 191 -1.85 -22.63 1.52
N VAL A 192 -2.63 -22.03 0.61
CA VAL A 192 -2.79 -22.59 -0.74
C VAL A 192 -1.45 -22.52 -1.47
N GLU A 193 -1.22 -23.43 -2.40
CA GLU A 193 0.06 -23.57 -3.12
C GLU A 193 0.30 -22.38 -4.09
N GLY A 194 1.56 -22.05 -4.32
CA GLY A 194 1.98 -21.15 -5.40
C GLY A 194 1.88 -19.66 -5.10
N LEU A 195 1.49 -19.25 -3.89
CA LEU A 195 1.46 -17.82 -3.52
C LEU A 195 2.89 -17.29 -3.39
N PHE A 196 3.19 -16.23 -4.12
CA PHE A 196 4.53 -15.66 -4.13
C PHE A 196 4.89 -15.00 -2.79
N ILE A 197 6.07 -15.29 -2.25
CA ILE A 197 6.58 -14.74 -1.00
C ILE A 197 7.69 -13.72 -1.27
N GLY A 198 8.67 -14.08 -2.09
CA GLY A 198 9.80 -13.20 -2.39
C GLY A 198 10.93 -13.90 -3.13
N TYR A 199 12.08 -13.23 -3.15
CA TYR A 199 13.31 -13.75 -3.76
C TYR A 199 14.38 -13.92 -2.70
N ILE A 200 15.16 -15.02 -2.78
CA ILE A 200 16.32 -15.25 -1.89
C ILE A 200 17.31 -14.10 -2.10
N SER A 201 17.67 -13.41 -1.01
CA SER A 201 18.68 -12.35 -1.01
C SER A 201 20.02 -12.82 -0.46
N GLU A 202 19.98 -13.70 0.54
CA GLU A 202 21.17 -14.29 1.16
C GLU A 202 20.90 -15.76 1.45
N ILE A 203 21.95 -16.59 1.30
CA ILE A 203 21.88 -18.02 1.57
C ILE A 203 23.16 -18.45 2.26
N SER A 204 23.03 -19.22 3.32
CA SER A 204 24.14 -19.77 4.07
C SER A 204 23.84 -21.20 4.51
N GLN A 205 24.89 -21.97 4.73
CA GLN A 205 24.79 -23.34 5.24
C GLN A 205 24.51 -23.30 6.74
N ASP A 206 23.55 -24.10 7.18
CA ASP A 206 23.30 -24.26 8.61
C ASP A 206 24.48 -25.01 9.31
N SER A 207 24.56 -24.83 10.62
CA SER A 207 25.61 -25.42 11.46
C SER A 207 25.73 -26.97 11.37
N ASN A 208 24.63 -27.63 10.99
CA ASN A 208 24.57 -29.07 10.80
C ASN A 208 25.00 -29.54 9.40
N ASN A 209 25.23 -28.61 8.46
CA ASN A 209 25.56 -28.85 7.05
C ASN A 209 24.53 -29.70 6.25
N LEU A 210 23.31 -29.85 6.77
CA LEU A 210 22.24 -30.61 6.11
C LEU A 210 21.23 -29.72 5.41
N THR A 211 21.02 -28.54 5.93
CA THR A 211 20.05 -27.56 5.42
C THR A 211 20.71 -26.20 5.22
N LYS A 212 20.02 -25.32 4.51
CA LYS A 212 20.41 -23.94 4.33
C LYS A 212 19.41 -23.02 4.98
N ASN A 213 19.86 -21.85 5.38
CA ASN A 213 19.09 -20.73 5.89
C ASN A 213 19.49 -19.43 5.18
N GLY A 214 18.76 -18.39 5.40
CA GLY A 214 19.08 -17.11 4.81
C GLY A 214 17.93 -16.11 4.89
N THR A 215 17.94 -15.15 4.00
CA THR A 215 16.93 -14.09 3.95
C THR A 215 16.25 -14.01 2.57
N ILE A 216 15.02 -13.51 2.57
CA ILE A 216 14.16 -13.33 1.39
C ILE A 216 13.76 -11.87 1.34
N VAL A 217 13.87 -11.21 0.19
CA VAL A 217 13.27 -9.90 -0.06
C VAL A 217 11.85 -10.11 -0.55
N THR A 218 10.88 -9.58 0.18
CA THR A 218 9.47 -9.62 -0.20
C THR A 218 9.08 -8.43 -1.09
N PRO A 219 8.19 -8.61 -2.09
CA PRO A 219 7.70 -7.52 -2.92
C PRO A 219 6.56 -6.74 -2.25
N VAL A 220 6.14 -7.14 -1.05
CA VAL A 220 5.03 -6.53 -0.33
C VAL A 220 5.54 -5.38 0.53
N ASP A 221 4.96 -4.20 0.33
CA ASP A 221 5.19 -3.03 1.20
C ASP A 221 4.19 -3.06 2.37
N PHE A 222 4.58 -3.72 3.47
CA PHE A 222 3.73 -3.88 4.66
C PHE A 222 3.41 -2.53 5.33
N ALA A 223 4.30 -1.55 5.23
CA ALA A 223 4.12 -0.23 5.83
C ALA A 223 2.96 0.54 5.18
N HIS A 224 2.76 0.39 3.88
CA HIS A 224 1.80 1.16 3.11
C HIS A 224 0.59 0.36 2.61
N LEU A 225 0.38 -0.86 3.15
CA LEU A 225 -0.79 -1.67 2.82
C LEU A 225 -2.10 -0.92 3.15
N LYS A 226 -3.00 -0.81 2.18
CA LYS A 226 -4.33 -0.20 2.32
C LYS A 226 -5.45 -1.16 1.95
N ASP A 227 -5.26 -1.93 0.90
CA ASP A 227 -6.21 -2.89 0.37
C ASP A 227 -5.53 -4.21 0.11
N VAL A 228 -6.29 -5.28 0.28
CA VAL A 228 -5.83 -6.65 0.12
C VAL A 228 -6.88 -7.47 -0.63
N LEU A 229 -6.46 -8.58 -1.20
CA LEU A 229 -7.35 -9.64 -1.69
C LEU A 229 -7.32 -10.82 -0.73
N VAL A 230 -8.47 -11.28 -0.31
CA VAL A 230 -8.62 -12.47 0.55
C VAL A 230 -9.05 -13.63 -0.32
N ILE A 231 -8.25 -14.69 -0.36
CA ILE A 231 -8.59 -15.95 -1.02
C ILE A 231 -9.60 -16.67 -0.15
N THR A 232 -10.80 -16.91 -0.66
CA THR A 232 -11.92 -17.44 0.12
C THR A 232 -11.99 -18.97 0.17
N VAL A 233 -11.05 -19.64 -0.49
CA VAL A 233 -10.88 -21.10 -0.42
C VAL A 233 -9.82 -21.41 0.62
N ASN A 234 -10.10 -22.39 1.48
CA ASN A 234 -9.08 -22.97 2.35
C ASN A 234 -8.47 -24.19 1.64
N LYS A 235 -7.22 -24.48 1.93
CA LYS A 235 -6.54 -25.64 1.33
C LYS A 235 -7.27 -26.96 1.57
N GLY A 236 -7.91 -27.12 2.73
CA GLY A 236 -8.71 -28.29 3.07
C GLY A 236 -9.97 -28.50 2.21
N ASP A 237 -10.47 -27.45 1.56
CA ASP A 237 -11.66 -27.51 0.70
C ASP A 237 -11.35 -28.17 -0.65
N SER A 238 -10.12 -28.00 -1.16
CA SER A 238 -9.67 -28.50 -2.47
C SER A 238 -9.44 -30.04 -2.47
N VAL A 239 -9.41 -30.68 -1.29
CA VAL A 239 -9.18 -32.13 -1.16
C VAL A 239 -10.47 -32.94 -1.26
N ASN A 240 -11.64 -32.30 -1.21
CA ASN A 240 -12.95 -32.97 -1.16
C ASN A 240 -13.72 -32.96 -2.50
N GLU A 241 -13.13 -32.51 -3.59
CA GLU A 241 -13.76 -32.47 -4.93
C GLU A 241 -13.21 -33.50 -5.92
N GLU A 242 -12.53 -34.59 -5.45
CA GLU A 242 -12.17 -35.75 -6.26
C GLU A 242 -12.99 -37.00 -5.90
#